data_c480c08e521c19ee9297a1aada97a91a
#
_entry.id   c480c08e521c19ee9297a1aada97a91a
#
_cell.length_a   1.000
_cell.length_b   1.000
_cell.length_c   1.000
_cell.angle_alpha   90.00
_cell.angle_beta   90.00
_cell.angle_gamma   90.00
#
_symmetry.space_group_name_H-M   'P 1'
#
loop_
_entity.id
_entity.type
_entity.pdbx_description
1 polymer ?
#
loop_
_entity_poly.entity_id
_entity_poly.type
_entity_poly.pdbx_seq_one_letter_code
_entity_poly.pdbx_strand_id
1 'polypeptide(L)'
;MTVIRKIRTEEIPLLEDFLYEAVFIPEGVTAPPRDIVENDDLQVYICDFGMAPDDRCLVAECDGKVVGAIWTRIMDDYGHIDDRTPSLAISLYKEYRNRGIGTELLNNMLALLRQDGYRQVSLSVQKANYALRMYQRAGFEIVADRGEEVLMLCPLI
;
A
#
# COMPACT_ATOMS: atom_id res chain seq x y z
N MET A 1 11.16 8.92 17.20
CA MET A 1 9.87 8.30 17.53
C MET A 1 8.96 8.26 16.29
N THR A 2 8.28 7.17 16.07
CA THR A 2 7.40 6.99 14.91
C THR A 2 5.95 7.14 15.34
N VAL A 3 5.21 7.96 14.61
CA VAL A 3 3.77 8.18 14.83
C VAL A 3 3.01 7.74 13.58
N ILE A 4 2.00 6.90 13.75
CA ILE A 4 1.09 6.51 12.67
C ILE A 4 -0.18 7.34 12.81
N ARG A 5 -0.56 8.04 11.77
CA ARG A 5 -1.73 8.91 11.77
C ARG A 5 -2.36 9.03 10.38
N LYS A 6 -3.57 9.57 10.33
CA LYS A 6 -4.23 9.82 9.04
C LYS A 6 -3.48 10.89 8.25
N ILE A 7 -3.46 10.74 6.93
CA ILE A 7 -2.87 11.73 6.04
C ILE A 7 -3.66 13.05 6.11
N ARG A 8 -2.96 14.17 6.04
CA ARG A 8 -3.59 15.49 5.94
C ARG A 8 -3.81 15.85 4.48
N THR A 9 -4.78 16.70 4.20
CA THR A 9 -5.10 17.10 2.83
C THR A 9 -3.89 17.68 2.10
N GLU A 10 -3.09 18.51 2.77
CA GLU A 10 -1.90 19.13 2.19
C GLU A 10 -0.77 18.12 1.93
N GLU A 11 -0.87 16.92 2.50
CA GLU A 11 0.14 15.87 2.32
C GLU A 11 -0.20 14.91 1.18
N ILE A 12 -1.42 14.95 0.64
CA ILE A 12 -1.84 14.03 -0.42
C ILE A 12 -0.87 14.03 -1.62
N PRO A 13 -0.28 15.16 -2.03
CA PRO A 13 0.71 15.13 -3.11
C PRO A 13 1.94 14.24 -2.83
N LEU A 14 2.24 13.93 -1.57
CA LEU A 14 3.32 13.00 -1.23
C LEU A 14 3.05 11.58 -1.72
N LEU A 15 1.79 11.23 -1.98
CA LEU A 15 1.44 9.89 -2.47
C LEU A 15 2.10 9.58 -3.82
N GLU A 16 2.42 10.57 -4.62
CA GLU A 16 3.17 10.37 -5.84
C GLU A 16 4.56 9.80 -5.54
N ASP A 17 5.25 10.34 -4.52
CA ASP A 17 6.53 9.80 -4.07
C ASP A 17 6.39 8.37 -3.57
N PHE A 18 5.38 8.12 -2.74
CA PHE A 18 5.18 6.78 -2.17
C PHE A 18 4.70 5.78 -3.21
N LEU A 19 3.98 6.21 -4.24
CA LEU A 19 3.64 5.35 -5.37
C LEU A 19 4.90 4.91 -6.09
N TYR A 20 5.82 5.82 -6.35
CA TYR A 20 7.10 5.49 -6.97
C TYR A 20 7.89 4.51 -6.10
N GLU A 21 7.95 4.77 -4.78
CA GLU A 21 8.65 3.88 -3.83
C GLU A 21 8.00 2.50 -3.74
N ALA A 22 6.70 2.38 -4.07
CA ALA A 22 5.99 1.11 -4.06
C ALA A 22 6.30 0.23 -5.27
N VAL A 23 6.89 0.78 -6.34
CA VAL A 23 7.28 0.01 -7.51
C VAL A 23 8.40 -0.95 -7.11
N PHE A 24 8.13 -2.26 -7.21
CA PHE A 24 9.13 -3.27 -6.86
C PHE A 24 10.23 -3.31 -7.93
N ILE A 25 11.47 -3.23 -7.49
CA ILE A 25 12.64 -3.30 -8.37
C ILE A 25 13.42 -4.55 -7.99
N PRO A 26 13.45 -5.58 -8.87
CA PRO A 26 14.23 -6.78 -8.59
C PRO A 26 15.71 -6.47 -8.43
N GLU A 27 16.41 -7.30 -7.66
CA GLU A 27 17.84 -7.15 -7.46
C GLU A 27 18.57 -7.17 -8.81
N GLY A 28 19.50 -6.24 -9.00
CA GLY A 28 20.29 -6.12 -10.23
C GLY A 28 19.59 -5.38 -11.35
N VAL A 29 18.34 -4.94 -11.16
CA VAL A 29 17.58 -4.19 -12.16
C VAL A 29 17.70 -2.70 -11.86
N THR A 30 17.88 -1.90 -12.91
CA THR A 30 17.93 -0.44 -12.78
C THR A 30 16.53 0.11 -12.46
N ALA A 31 16.47 1.05 -11.51
CA ALA A 31 15.23 1.69 -11.17
C ALA A 31 14.63 2.43 -12.40
N PRO A 32 13.31 2.34 -12.62
CA PRO A 32 12.67 3.07 -13.72
C PRO A 32 12.74 4.57 -13.48
N PRO A 33 12.60 5.39 -14.55
CA PRO A 33 12.52 6.83 -14.39
C PRO A 33 11.31 7.23 -13.56
N ARG A 34 11.40 8.39 -12.90
CA ARG A 34 10.37 8.90 -12.00
C ARG A 34 9.01 9.07 -12.67
N ASP A 35 9.00 9.36 -13.97
CA ASP A 35 7.76 9.58 -14.73
C ASP A 35 6.95 8.31 -14.97
N ILE A 36 7.45 7.13 -14.57
CA ILE A 36 6.66 5.89 -14.64
C ILE A 36 5.33 6.03 -13.88
N VAL A 37 5.30 6.86 -12.83
CA VAL A 37 4.06 7.06 -12.04
C VAL A 37 2.95 7.73 -12.85
N GLU A 38 3.26 8.36 -13.97
CA GLU A 38 2.28 8.99 -14.85
C GLU A 38 1.52 7.97 -15.71
N ASN A 39 1.96 6.72 -15.77
CA ASN A 39 1.25 5.67 -16.47
C ASN A 39 -0.13 5.43 -15.85
N ASP A 40 -1.14 5.18 -16.70
CA ASP A 40 -2.53 5.03 -16.26
C ASP A 40 -2.71 3.89 -15.25
N ASP A 41 -2.00 2.79 -15.43
CA ASP A 41 -2.07 1.64 -14.53
C ASP A 41 -1.50 1.93 -13.13
N LEU A 42 -0.67 2.97 -12.99
CA LEU A 42 -0.18 3.44 -11.71
C LEU A 42 -1.01 4.61 -11.18
N GLN A 43 -1.48 5.50 -12.05
CA GLN A 43 -2.30 6.65 -11.64
C GLN A 43 -3.58 6.21 -10.92
N VAL A 44 -4.12 5.04 -11.22
CA VAL A 44 -5.32 4.52 -10.56
C VAL A 44 -5.15 4.46 -9.04
N TYR A 45 -3.94 4.31 -8.54
CA TYR A 45 -3.66 4.24 -7.11
C TYR A 45 -3.83 5.57 -6.40
N ILE A 46 -3.61 6.70 -7.08
CA ILE A 46 -3.55 8.02 -6.43
C ILE A 46 -4.42 9.09 -7.08
N CYS A 47 -4.96 8.85 -8.27
CA CYS A 47 -5.75 9.86 -8.99
C CYS A 47 -6.93 10.32 -8.14
N ASP A 48 -7.04 11.63 -7.92
CA ASP A 48 -8.10 12.24 -7.11
C ASP A 48 -8.25 11.59 -5.71
N PHE A 49 -7.13 11.21 -5.10
CA PHE A 49 -7.17 10.54 -3.81
C PHE A 49 -7.86 11.40 -2.75
N GLY A 50 -8.73 10.77 -1.98
CA GLY A 50 -9.52 11.42 -0.95
C GLY A 50 -10.93 11.79 -1.38
N MET A 51 -11.21 11.72 -2.69
CA MET A 51 -12.53 12.09 -3.22
C MET A 51 -13.55 10.95 -3.15
N ALA A 52 -13.09 9.70 -3.11
CA ALA A 52 -13.98 8.55 -3.01
C ALA A 52 -14.23 8.18 -1.54
N PRO A 53 -15.44 7.71 -1.19
CA PRO A 53 -15.76 7.39 0.22
C PRO A 53 -14.94 6.24 0.79
N ASP A 54 -14.38 5.38 -0.06
CA ASP A 54 -13.58 4.24 0.38
C ASP A 54 -12.08 4.55 0.46
N ASP A 55 -11.66 5.76 0.10
CA ASP A 55 -10.25 6.14 0.18
C ASP A 55 -9.81 6.29 1.63
N ARG A 56 -8.73 5.60 2.00
CA ARG A 56 -8.14 5.64 3.34
C ARG A 56 -6.62 5.71 3.21
N CYS A 57 -5.99 6.56 4.01
CA CYS A 57 -4.52 6.63 4.02
C CYS A 57 -4.02 6.93 5.42
N LEU A 58 -3.04 6.14 5.85
CA LEU A 58 -2.26 6.41 7.06
C LEU A 58 -0.83 6.69 6.65
N VAL A 59 -0.18 7.59 7.38
CA VAL A 59 1.22 7.91 7.16
C VAL A 59 2.02 7.62 8.41
N ALA A 60 3.31 7.32 8.22
CA ALA A 60 4.27 7.21 9.29
C ALA A 60 5.10 8.48 9.33
N GLU A 61 5.14 9.12 10.49
CA GLU A 61 5.92 10.33 10.71
C GLU A 61 7.05 10.02 11.69
N CYS A 62 8.27 10.31 11.29
CA CYS A 62 9.46 10.15 12.12
C CYS A 62 10.10 11.52 12.27
N ASP A 63 10.22 12.00 13.53
CA ASP A 63 10.85 13.28 13.84
C ASP A 63 10.33 14.44 12.98
N GLY A 64 9.02 14.48 12.81
CA GLY A 64 8.35 15.55 12.07
C GLY A 64 8.31 15.38 10.57
N LYS A 65 8.86 14.28 10.03
CA LYS A 65 8.90 14.00 8.58
C LYS A 65 8.03 12.79 8.25
N VAL A 66 7.19 12.92 7.21
CA VAL A 66 6.43 11.78 6.67
C VAL A 66 7.40 10.90 5.89
N VAL A 67 7.54 9.64 6.32
CA VAL A 67 8.56 8.72 5.78
C VAL A 67 7.96 7.50 5.09
N GLY A 68 6.66 7.30 5.21
CA GLY A 68 5.97 6.19 4.59
C GLY A 68 4.48 6.40 4.60
N ALA A 69 3.78 5.61 3.78
CA ALA A 69 2.33 5.66 3.69
C ALA A 69 1.77 4.28 3.37
N ILE A 70 0.57 4.03 3.86
CA ILE A 70 -0.26 2.91 3.46
C ILE A 70 -1.61 3.48 3.09
N TRP A 71 -2.15 3.04 1.95
CA TRP A 71 -3.47 3.51 1.54
C TRP A 71 -4.27 2.41 0.89
N THR A 72 -5.57 2.58 0.96
CA THR A 72 -6.53 1.65 0.38
C THR A 72 -7.59 2.44 -0.37
N ARG A 73 -8.06 1.88 -1.47
CA ARG A 73 -9.19 2.40 -2.22
C ARG A 73 -9.78 1.28 -3.06
N ILE A 74 -11.03 1.47 -3.47
CA ILE A 74 -11.64 0.56 -4.44
C ILE A 74 -11.28 1.08 -5.83
N MET A 75 -10.45 0.33 -6.53
CA MET A 75 -9.86 0.73 -7.81
C MET A 75 -9.63 -0.49 -8.68
N ASP A 76 -9.58 -0.25 -9.99
CA ASP A 76 -9.30 -1.30 -10.98
C ASP A 76 -7.78 -1.44 -11.17
N ASP A 77 -7.14 -2.01 -10.17
CA ASP A 77 -5.69 -2.22 -10.12
C ASP A 77 -5.34 -3.71 -10.21
N TYR A 78 -4.06 -4.04 -10.06
CA TYR A 78 -3.59 -5.42 -10.07
C TYR A 78 -4.15 -6.24 -8.91
N GLY A 79 -4.52 -5.59 -7.81
CA GLY A 79 -5.09 -6.23 -6.62
C GLY A 79 -6.61 -6.29 -6.61
N HIS A 80 -7.29 -5.81 -7.65
CA HIS A 80 -8.74 -5.70 -7.67
C HIS A 80 -9.44 -7.07 -7.62
N ILE A 81 -10.42 -7.20 -6.73
CA ILE A 81 -11.26 -8.39 -6.61
C ILE A 81 -12.71 -8.05 -6.95
N ASP A 82 -13.29 -7.06 -6.25
CA ASP A 82 -14.67 -6.62 -6.47
C ASP A 82 -14.85 -5.18 -5.94
N ASP A 83 -16.06 -4.65 -6.09
CA ASP A 83 -16.38 -3.28 -5.71
C ASP A 83 -16.60 -3.07 -4.21
N ARG A 84 -16.41 -4.09 -3.40
CA ARG A 84 -16.54 -4.04 -1.93
C ARG A 84 -15.23 -4.31 -1.22
N THR A 85 -14.21 -4.68 -1.94
CA THR A 85 -12.89 -5.04 -1.40
C THR A 85 -11.89 -3.98 -1.80
N PRO A 86 -11.45 -3.13 -0.86
CA PRO A 86 -10.39 -2.18 -1.18
C PRO A 86 -9.08 -2.90 -1.48
N SER A 87 -8.29 -2.33 -2.36
CA SER A 87 -6.92 -2.76 -2.63
C SER A 87 -5.95 -1.91 -1.84
N LEU A 88 -4.86 -2.50 -1.41
CA LEU A 88 -3.89 -1.89 -0.50
C LEU A 88 -2.56 -1.63 -1.22
N ALA A 89 -1.98 -0.46 -0.95
CA ALA A 89 -0.62 -0.14 -1.34
C ALA A 89 0.13 0.40 -0.12
N ILE A 90 1.41 0.10 -0.02
CA ILE A 90 2.26 0.54 1.09
C ILE A 90 3.67 0.76 0.59
N SER A 91 4.31 1.83 1.06
CA SER A 91 5.74 2.02 0.83
C SER A 91 6.36 2.93 1.87
N LEU A 92 7.69 2.86 1.93
CA LEU A 92 8.53 3.68 2.81
C LEU A 92 9.72 4.18 1.98
N TYR A 93 10.24 5.35 2.33
CA TYR A 93 11.55 5.73 1.81
C TYR A 93 12.60 4.69 2.24
N LYS A 94 13.58 4.45 1.39
CA LYS A 94 14.57 3.38 1.58
C LYS A 94 15.25 3.39 2.95
N GLU A 95 15.58 4.60 3.45
CA GLU A 95 16.30 4.78 4.71
C GLU A 95 15.49 4.32 5.92
N TYR A 96 14.18 4.17 5.76
CA TYR A 96 13.27 3.81 6.84
C TYR A 96 12.78 2.37 6.77
N ARG A 97 13.23 1.62 5.77
CA ARG A 97 12.87 0.20 5.62
C ARG A 97 13.60 -0.66 6.63
N ASN A 98 13.04 -1.85 6.91
CA ASN A 98 13.60 -2.85 7.82
C ASN A 98 13.70 -2.37 9.29
N ARG A 99 12.79 -1.49 9.69
CA ARG A 99 12.72 -0.97 11.08
C ARG A 99 11.39 -1.27 11.75
N GLY A 100 10.53 -2.08 11.12
CA GLY A 100 9.22 -2.40 11.66
C GLY A 100 8.12 -1.38 11.37
N ILE A 101 8.43 -0.28 10.69
CA ILE A 101 7.45 0.78 10.40
C ILE A 101 6.36 0.27 9.46
N GLY A 102 6.75 -0.51 8.43
CA GLY A 102 5.77 -1.10 7.50
C GLY A 102 4.78 -2.01 8.21
N THR A 103 5.25 -2.81 9.16
CA THR A 103 4.38 -3.67 9.97
C THR A 103 3.41 -2.84 10.81
N GLU A 104 3.87 -1.74 11.41
CA GLU A 104 3.00 -0.84 12.17
C GLU A 104 1.93 -0.20 11.27
N LEU A 105 2.33 0.30 10.10
CA LEU A 105 1.39 0.86 9.13
C LEU A 105 0.33 -0.17 8.75
N LEU A 106 0.76 -1.38 8.43
CA LEU A 106 -0.14 -2.44 8.00
C LEU A 106 -1.14 -2.81 9.11
N ASN A 107 -0.66 -3.04 10.32
CA ASN A 107 -1.53 -3.39 11.44
C ASN A 107 -2.53 -2.27 11.76
N ASN A 108 -2.10 -1.02 11.71
CA ASN A 108 -2.99 0.12 11.94
C ASN A 108 -4.05 0.24 10.83
N MET A 109 -3.68 0.02 9.57
CA MET A 109 -4.66 0.06 8.49
C MET A 109 -5.68 -1.07 8.60
N LEU A 110 -5.24 -2.29 8.92
CA LEU A 110 -6.16 -3.41 9.09
C LEU A 110 -7.15 -3.14 10.23
N ALA A 111 -6.69 -2.54 11.32
CA ALA A 111 -7.55 -2.17 12.43
C ALA A 111 -8.57 -1.10 12.01
N LEU A 112 -8.13 -0.10 11.26
CA LEU A 112 -9.00 0.96 10.74
C LEU A 112 -10.09 0.39 9.83
N LEU A 113 -9.72 -0.48 8.91
CA LEU A 113 -10.67 -1.10 7.99
C LEU A 113 -11.70 -1.97 8.72
N ARG A 114 -11.27 -2.72 9.73
CA ARG A 114 -12.18 -3.49 10.58
C ARG A 114 -13.19 -2.58 11.29
N GLN A 115 -12.69 -1.50 11.87
CA GLN A 115 -13.52 -0.52 12.56
C GLN A 115 -14.55 0.10 11.62
N ASP A 116 -14.17 0.35 10.37
CA ASP A 116 -15.05 0.96 9.37
C ASP A 116 -15.97 -0.06 8.68
N GLY A 117 -15.93 -1.32 9.08
CA GLY A 117 -16.87 -2.35 8.62
C GLY A 117 -16.50 -3.09 7.35
N TYR A 118 -15.28 -2.93 6.86
CA TYR A 118 -14.83 -3.70 5.69
C TYR A 118 -14.60 -5.15 6.07
N ARG A 119 -14.97 -6.06 5.18
CA ARG A 119 -14.88 -7.51 5.43
C ARG A 119 -13.56 -8.11 5.01
N GLN A 120 -12.88 -7.48 4.08
CA GLN A 120 -11.62 -7.99 3.54
C GLN A 120 -10.88 -6.88 2.81
N VAL A 121 -9.60 -7.11 2.58
CA VAL A 121 -8.73 -6.22 1.81
C VAL A 121 -7.79 -7.06 0.97
N SER A 122 -7.47 -6.59 -0.23
CA SER A 122 -6.62 -7.32 -1.16
C SER A 122 -5.36 -6.52 -1.51
N LEU A 123 -4.38 -7.21 -2.06
CA LEU A 123 -3.20 -6.60 -2.64
C LEU A 123 -2.59 -7.53 -3.70
N SER A 124 -1.79 -6.96 -4.56
CA SER A 124 -0.93 -7.70 -5.48
C SER A 124 0.52 -7.47 -5.07
N VAL A 125 1.32 -8.53 -5.08
CA VAL A 125 2.72 -8.44 -4.69
C VAL A 125 3.57 -9.39 -5.54
N GLN A 126 4.77 -8.94 -5.90
CA GLN A 126 5.74 -9.77 -6.61
C GLN A 126 6.25 -10.88 -5.70
N LYS A 127 6.36 -12.10 -6.23
CA LYS A 127 6.87 -13.24 -5.46
C LYS A 127 8.28 -13.01 -4.93
N ALA A 128 9.09 -12.27 -5.68
CA ALA A 128 10.47 -11.96 -5.29
C ALA A 128 10.56 -10.88 -4.22
N ASN A 129 9.43 -10.18 -3.93
CA ASN A 129 9.39 -9.15 -2.90
C ASN A 129 9.23 -9.80 -1.53
N TYR A 130 10.23 -9.64 -0.66
CA TYR A 130 10.15 -10.24 0.69
C TYR A 130 9.08 -9.60 1.59
N ALA A 131 8.47 -8.49 1.18
CA ALA A 131 7.29 -7.95 1.86
C ALA A 131 6.12 -8.96 1.89
N LEU A 132 6.12 -9.92 0.97
CA LEU A 132 5.13 -11.00 0.95
C LEU A 132 5.03 -11.69 2.32
N ARG A 133 6.15 -11.91 2.99
CA ARG A 133 6.18 -12.53 4.33
C ARG A 133 5.53 -11.63 5.38
N MET A 134 5.72 -10.33 5.28
CA MET A 134 5.08 -9.36 6.17
C MET A 134 3.56 -9.44 6.03
N TYR A 135 3.07 -9.53 4.80
CA TYR A 135 1.65 -9.68 4.54
C TYR A 135 1.11 -10.99 5.10
N GLN A 136 1.82 -12.10 4.90
CA GLN A 136 1.40 -13.39 5.43
C GLN A 136 1.31 -13.39 6.96
N ARG A 137 2.26 -12.76 7.65
CA ARG A 137 2.22 -12.63 9.10
C ARG A 137 1.04 -11.80 9.59
N ALA A 138 0.59 -10.84 8.77
CA ALA A 138 -0.55 -10.00 9.11
C ALA A 138 -1.90 -10.67 8.85
N GLY A 139 -1.91 -11.83 8.16
CA GLY A 139 -3.13 -12.58 7.89
C GLY A 139 -3.54 -12.64 6.43
N PHE A 140 -2.72 -12.13 5.52
CA PHE A 140 -2.97 -12.26 4.08
C PHE A 140 -2.65 -13.66 3.59
N GLU A 141 -3.51 -14.17 2.72
CA GLU A 141 -3.34 -15.47 2.07
C GLU A 141 -3.29 -15.30 0.55
N ILE A 142 -2.51 -16.13 -0.12
CA ILE A 142 -2.45 -16.14 -1.58
C ILE A 142 -3.74 -16.77 -2.11
N VAL A 143 -4.49 -16.02 -2.91
CA VAL A 143 -5.74 -16.49 -3.52
C VAL A 143 -5.64 -16.71 -5.03
N ALA A 144 -4.61 -16.15 -5.67
CA ALA A 144 -4.35 -16.40 -7.09
C ALA A 144 -2.86 -16.27 -7.38
N ASP A 145 -2.33 -17.18 -8.18
CA ASP A 145 -0.95 -17.15 -8.66
C ASP A 145 -0.97 -16.66 -10.11
N ARG A 146 -0.29 -15.55 -10.37
CA ARG A 146 -0.27 -14.90 -11.68
C ARG A 146 1.11 -14.93 -12.34
N GLY A 147 1.94 -15.91 -11.99
CA GLY A 147 3.29 -16.05 -12.51
C GLY A 147 4.31 -15.39 -11.61
N GLU A 148 4.76 -14.18 -11.95
CA GLU A 148 5.74 -13.44 -11.14
C GLU A 148 5.11 -12.75 -9.94
N GLU A 149 3.80 -12.54 -9.94
CA GLU A 149 3.07 -11.91 -8.83
C GLU A 149 1.95 -12.81 -8.32
N VAL A 150 1.49 -12.51 -7.11
CA VAL A 150 0.36 -13.19 -6.50
C VAL A 150 -0.66 -12.17 -6.03
N LEU A 151 -1.93 -12.57 -6.08
CA LEU A 151 -3.02 -11.82 -5.47
C LEU A 151 -3.23 -12.36 -4.07
N MET A 152 -3.24 -11.47 -3.09
CA MET A 152 -3.43 -11.82 -1.70
C MET A 152 -4.69 -11.18 -1.13
N LEU A 153 -5.31 -11.86 -0.18
CA LEU A 153 -6.53 -11.42 0.47
C LEU A 153 -6.41 -11.60 1.98
N CYS A 154 -6.81 -10.59 2.73
CA CYS A 154 -6.86 -10.66 4.19
C CYS A 154 -8.31 -10.49 4.66
N PRO A 155 -8.90 -11.52 5.31
CA PRO A 155 -10.20 -11.37 5.96
C PRO A 155 -10.08 -10.41 7.15
N LEU A 156 -11.13 -9.60 7.36
CA LEU A 156 -11.16 -8.60 8.44
C LEU A 156 -12.22 -8.91 9.51
N ILE A 157 -12.90 -10.02 9.35
CA ILE A 157 -13.91 -10.48 10.31
C ILE A 157 -13.51 -11.80 10.93
#